data_41c9cc6c1d7adbddb3d0beeef6a2fd38
#
_entry.id   41c9cc6c1d7adbddb3d0beeef6a2fd38
#
_cell.length_a   1.000
_cell.length_b   1.000
_cell.length_c   1.000
_cell.angle_alpha   90.00
_cell.angle_beta   90.00
_cell.angle_gamma   90.00
#
_symmetry.space_group_name_H-M   'P 1'
#
loop_
_entity.id
_entity.type
_entity.pdbx_description
1 polymer ?
#
loop_
_entity_poly.entity_id
_entity_poly.type
_entity_poly.pdbx_seq_one_letter_code
_entity_poly.pdbx_strand_id
1 'polypeptide(L)'
;MDRESIILLNEITEKLNRICKENDRCTTCNIKHFKEKYDIECEFCMRTFIVQYLLGDNEDAANFYKEEFKNFKDMCENTSCKNCEVARIRNESKKIDTDCVIIYFAIKLLKDV
;
A
#
# COMPACT_ATOMS: atom_id res chain seq x y z
N MET A 1 -1.17 -14.98 -1.17
CA MET A 1 0.12 -14.27 -1.14
C MET A 1 1.18 -15.25 -0.65
N ASP A 2 2.28 -15.37 -1.38
CA ASP A 2 3.33 -16.29 -1.02
C ASP A 2 4.28 -15.73 0.06
N ARG A 3 5.20 -16.58 0.52
CA ARG A 3 6.13 -16.20 1.59
C ARG A 3 7.06 -15.05 1.19
N GLU A 4 7.50 -15.05 -0.06
CA GLU A 4 8.40 -14.00 -0.56
C GLU A 4 7.73 -12.65 -0.59
N SER A 5 6.45 -12.60 -0.96
CA SER A 5 5.66 -11.37 -0.98
C SER A 5 5.46 -10.82 0.43
N ILE A 6 5.25 -11.70 1.41
CA ILE A 6 5.13 -11.29 2.82
C ILE A 6 6.44 -10.69 3.32
N ILE A 7 7.58 -11.31 2.99
CA ILE A 7 8.89 -10.81 3.38
C ILE A 7 9.14 -9.43 2.75
N LEU A 8 8.82 -9.27 1.48
CA LEU A 8 8.98 -7.99 0.79
C LEU A 8 8.09 -6.92 1.40
N LEU A 9 6.85 -7.24 1.73
CA LEU A 9 5.93 -6.29 2.36
C LEU A 9 6.47 -5.82 3.71
N ASN A 10 7.02 -6.72 4.50
CA ASN A 10 7.64 -6.37 5.78
C ASN A 10 8.87 -5.48 5.60
N GLU A 11 9.70 -5.74 4.58
CA GLU A 11 10.84 -4.91 4.25
C GLU A 11 10.42 -3.49 3.87
N ILE A 12 9.36 -3.35 3.08
CA ILE A 12 8.83 -2.05 2.68
C ILE A 12 8.34 -1.29 3.91
N THR A 13 7.65 -1.98 4.82
CA THR A 13 7.19 -1.38 6.08
C THR A 13 8.33 -0.86 6.92
N GLU A 14 9.41 -1.64 7.04
CA GLU A 14 10.60 -1.21 7.79
C GLU A 14 11.28 -0.01 7.15
N LYS A 15 11.33 0.04 5.83
CA LYS A 15 11.90 1.19 5.11
C LYS A 15 11.10 2.46 5.37
N LEU A 16 9.78 2.36 5.36
CA LEU A 16 8.93 3.50 5.68
C LEU A 16 9.19 4.00 7.09
N ASN A 17 9.27 3.08 8.05
CA ASN A 17 9.53 3.44 9.45
C ASN A 17 10.85 4.18 9.60
N ARG A 18 11.90 3.75 8.88
CA ARG A 18 13.18 4.45 8.89
C ARG A 18 13.10 5.84 8.28
N ILE A 19 12.39 5.97 7.15
CA ILE A 19 12.17 7.27 6.50
C ILE A 19 11.46 8.23 7.46
N CYS A 20 10.43 7.74 8.15
CA CYS A 20 9.68 8.57 9.11
C CYS A 20 10.54 9.00 10.30
N LYS A 21 11.47 8.16 10.75
CA LYS A 21 12.38 8.51 11.84
C LYS A 21 13.45 9.51 11.43
N GLU A 22 13.95 9.37 10.20
CA GLU A 22 14.99 10.26 9.66
C GLU A 22 14.44 11.64 9.31
N ASN A 23 13.16 11.73 8.96
CA ASN A 23 12.50 12.97 8.63
C ASN A 23 11.65 13.43 9.80
N ASP A 24 12.18 14.34 10.62
CA ASP A 24 11.46 14.89 11.77
C ASP A 24 10.18 15.64 11.37
N ARG A 25 10.07 16.03 10.10
CA ARG A 25 8.92 16.77 9.59
C ARG A 25 8.42 16.14 8.30
N CYS A 26 7.10 15.92 8.24
CA CYS A 26 6.47 15.41 7.02
C CYS A 26 6.65 16.35 5.82
N THR A 27 6.95 17.64 6.06
CA THR A 27 7.16 18.60 4.99
C THR A 27 8.35 18.28 4.08
N THR A 28 9.34 17.52 4.59
CA THR A 28 10.52 17.15 3.81
C THR A 28 10.44 15.72 3.28
N CYS A 29 9.35 15.02 3.56
CA CYS A 29 9.19 13.63 3.18
C CYS A 29 8.80 13.50 1.69
N ASN A 30 9.53 12.65 0.96
CA ASN A 30 9.26 12.41 -0.46
C ASN A 30 7.87 11.84 -0.71
N ILE A 31 7.32 11.08 0.24
CA ILE A 31 5.98 10.54 0.14
C ILE A 31 4.95 11.66 0.13
N LYS A 32 5.12 12.65 0.99
CA LYS A 32 4.23 13.81 1.04
C LYS A 32 4.32 14.60 -0.26
N HIS A 33 5.51 14.82 -0.79
CA HIS A 33 5.70 15.52 -2.07
C HIS A 33 5.02 14.77 -3.21
N PHE A 34 5.13 13.45 -3.22
CA PHE A 34 4.46 12.61 -4.21
C PHE A 34 2.93 12.78 -4.13
N LYS A 35 2.38 12.76 -2.92
CA LYS A 35 0.93 12.92 -2.73
C LYS A 35 0.44 14.29 -3.18
N GLU A 36 1.19 15.33 -2.87
CA GLU A 36 0.83 16.70 -3.26
C GLU A 36 0.93 16.90 -4.76
N LYS A 37 2.01 16.39 -5.37
CA LYS A 37 2.25 16.54 -6.80
C LYS A 37 1.15 15.91 -7.66
N TYR A 38 0.63 14.76 -7.24
CA TYR A 38 -0.37 14.01 -8.00
C TYR A 38 -1.76 14.05 -7.39
N ASP A 39 -1.97 14.94 -6.41
CA ASP A 39 -3.27 15.16 -5.76
C ASP A 39 -3.86 13.87 -5.18
N ILE A 40 -3.05 13.16 -4.40
CA ILE A 40 -3.47 11.95 -3.70
C ILE A 40 -3.90 12.32 -2.28
N GLU A 41 -5.18 12.18 -1.98
CA GLU A 41 -5.72 12.41 -0.65
C GLU A 41 -5.69 11.10 0.14
N CYS A 42 -4.69 10.94 1.01
CA CYS A 42 -4.57 9.77 1.85
C CYS A 42 -3.83 10.12 3.14
N GLU A 43 -4.44 9.82 4.28
CA GLU A 43 -3.83 10.06 5.58
C GLU A 43 -2.77 9.01 5.94
N PHE A 44 -2.82 7.84 5.30
CA PHE A 44 -1.95 6.72 5.62
C PHE A 44 -0.81 6.63 4.60
N CYS A 45 0.37 7.12 5.01
CA CYS A 45 1.54 7.15 4.13
C CYS A 45 1.95 5.78 3.60
N MET A 46 1.71 4.71 4.36
CA MET A 46 2.07 3.36 3.94
C MET A 46 1.35 2.94 2.66
N ARG A 47 0.08 3.32 2.51
CA ARG A 47 -0.70 3.00 1.31
C ARG A 47 -0.08 3.62 0.06
N THR A 48 0.34 4.86 0.16
CA THR A 48 0.98 5.57 -0.94
C THR A 48 2.40 5.06 -1.16
N PHE A 49 3.13 4.79 -0.07
CA PHE A 49 4.52 4.38 -0.14
C PHE A 49 4.71 3.04 -0.85
N ILE A 50 3.84 2.07 -0.61
CA ILE A 50 3.96 0.77 -1.27
C ILE A 50 3.87 0.92 -2.79
N VAL A 51 2.95 1.76 -3.27
CA VAL A 51 2.79 2.02 -4.70
C VAL A 51 4.00 2.77 -5.26
N GLN A 52 4.44 3.82 -4.57
CA GLN A 52 5.62 4.59 -4.96
C GLN A 52 6.89 3.71 -5.00
N TYR A 53 7.07 2.86 -4.00
CA TYR A 53 8.24 2.00 -3.90
C TYR A 53 8.31 0.98 -5.04
N LEU A 54 7.17 0.38 -5.38
CA LEU A 54 7.13 -0.69 -6.39
C LEU A 54 7.02 -0.17 -7.82
N LEU A 55 6.36 0.96 -8.03
CA LEU A 55 6.14 1.52 -9.38
C LEU A 55 6.96 2.76 -9.69
N GLY A 56 7.54 3.41 -8.66
CA GLY A 56 8.35 4.60 -8.84
C GLY A 56 7.59 5.89 -8.54
N ASP A 57 8.33 7.00 -8.57
CA ASP A 57 7.81 8.34 -8.31
C ASP A 57 7.39 8.99 -9.63
N ASN A 58 6.26 8.54 -10.19
CA ASN A 58 5.80 8.98 -11.49
C ASN A 58 4.27 8.99 -11.58
N GLU A 59 3.75 9.53 -12.68
CA GLU A 59 2.32 9.65 -12.92
C GLU A 59 1.62 8.30 -13.01
N ASP A 60 2.29 7.29 -13.58
CA ASP A 60 1.72 5.94 -13.69
C ASP A 60 1.44 5.34 -12.32
N ALA A 61 2.36 5.53 -11.36
CA ALA A 61 2.16 5.08 -10.00
C ALA A 61 0.97 5.79 -9.34
N ALA A 62 0.84 7.09 -9.54
CA ALA A 62 -0.27 7.87 -8.99
C ALA A 62 -1.61 7.42 -9.59
N ASN A 63 -1.65 7.20 -10.89
CA ASN A 63 -2.86 6.73 -11.56
C ASN A 63 -3.25 5.32 -11.10
N PHE A 64 -2.28 4.45 -10.92
CA PHE A 64 -2.51 3.11 -10.37
C PHE A 64 -3.14 3.21 -8.98
N TYR A 65 -2.59 4.06 -8.12
CA TYR A 65 -3.12 4.23 -6.77
C TYR A 65 -4.58 4.66 -6.79
N LYS A 66 -4.91 5.68 -7.57
CA LYS A 66 -6.26 6.23 -7.63
C LYS A 66 -7.27 5.22 -8.18
N GLU A 67 -6.91 4.52 -9.24
CA GLU A 67 -7.79 3.55 -9.88
C GLU A 67 -8.01 2.32 -8.98
N GLU A 68 -6.93 1.75 -8.45
CA GLU A 68 -7.01 0.54 -7.64
C GLU A 68 -7.61 0.81 -6.26
N PHE A 69 -7.43 1.99 -5.71
CA PHE A 69 -8.10 2.35 -4.46
C PHE A 69 -9.62 2.40 -4.64
N LYS A 70 -10.07 2.92 -5.78
CA LYS A 70 -11.49 2.93 -6.12
C LYS A 70 -12.02 1.50 -6.30
N ASN A 71 -11.27 0.66 -7.01
CA ASN A 71 -11.64 -0.74 -7.19
C ASN A 71 -11.73 -1.49 -5.85
N PHE A 72 -10.81 -1.20 -4.95
CA PHE A 72 -10.83 -1.79 -3.62
C PHE A 72 -12.08 -1.38 -2.84
N LYS A 73 -12.45 -0.11 -2.88
CA LYS A 73 -13.66 0.38 -2.21
C LYS A 73 -14.90 -0.32 -2.75
N ASP A 74 -15.01 -0.43 -4.07
CA ASP A 74 -16.13 -1.10 -4.71
C ASP A 74 -16.22 -2.57 -4.29
N MET A 75 -15.08 -3.24 -4.21
CA MET A 75 -15.00 -4.64 -3.74
C MET A 75 -15.48 -4.75 -2.30
N CYS A 76 -15.01 -3.86 -1.42
CA CYS A 76 -15.39 -3.89 0.00
C CYS A 76 -16.89 -3.65 0.20
N GLU A 77 -17.50 -2.79 -0.61
CA GLU A 77 -18.93 -2.51 -0.52
C GLU A 77 -19.78 -3.69 -0.98
N ASN A 78 -19.26 -4.50 -1.92
CA ASN A 78 -20.00 -5.59 -2.54
C ASN A 78 -19.67 -6.98 -1.98
N THR A 79 -18.68 -7.09 -1.08
CA THR A 79 -18.24 -8.37 -0.54
C THR A 79 -18.09 -8.26 0.97
N SER A 80 -18.71 -9.18 1.73
CA SER A 80 -18.53 -9.21 3.17
C SER A 80 -17.10 -9.65 3.51
N CYS A 81 -16.59 -9.21 4.66
CA CYS A 81 -15.24 -9.58 5.11
C CYS A 81 -15.06 -11.09 5.27
N LYS A 82 -16.14 -11.83 5.54
CA LYS A 82 -16.09 -13.28 5.65
C LYS A 82 -15.76 -13.96 4.33
N ASN A 83 -16.16 -13.35 3.22
CA ASN A 83 -15.96 -13.89 1.88
C ASN A 83 -14.84 -13.16 1.12
N CYS A 84 -14.18 -12.19 1.75
CA CYS A 84 -13.14 -11.38 1.12
C CYS A 84 -11.79 -12.11 1.17
N GLU A 85 -11.18 -12.31 0.00
CA GLU A 85 -9.86 -12.94 -0.10
C GLU A 85 -8.78 -12.13 0.61
N VAL A 86 -8.85 -10.80 0.53
CA VAL A 86 -7.89 -9.91 1.18
C VAL A 86 -7.96 -10.07 2.70
N ALA A 87 -9.18 -10.08 3.25
CA ALA A 87 -9.37 -10.28 4.68
C ALA A 87 -8.88 -11.66 5.13
N ARG A 88 -9.10 -12.69 4.30
CA ARG A 88 -8.61 -14.04 4.59
C ARG A 88 -7.08 -14.05 4.68
N ILE A 89 -6.39 -13.47 3.71
CA ILE A 89 -4.93 -13.40 3.70
C ILE A 89 -4.43 -12.65 4.92
N ARG A 90 -5.07 -11.54 5.27
CA ARG A 90 -4.70 -10.74 6.44
C ARG A 90 -4.83 -11.55 7.72
N ASN A 91 -5.90 -12.32 7.86
CA ASN A 91 -6.17 -13.11 9.07
C ASN A 91 -5.28 -14.35 9.18
N GLU A 92 -4.96 -14.99 8.05
CA GLU A 92 -4.10 -16.18 8.03
C GLU A 92 -2.63 -15.84 8.25
N SER A 93 -2.20 -14.65 7.85
CA SER A 93 -0.81 -14.23 7.99
C SER A 93 -0.64 -13.39 9.25
N LYS A 94 -0.24 -14.01 10.35
CA LYS A 94 0.03 -13.32 11.61
C LYS A 94 1.24 -12.40 11.55
N LYS A 95 2.03 -12.48 10.47
CA LYS A 95 3.22 -11.65 10.29
C LYS A 95 2.94 -10.34 9.59
N ILE A 96 1.72 -10.18 9.00
CA ILE A 96 1.32 -8.95 8.34
C ILE A 96 0.42 -8.16 9.28
N ASP A 97 0.97 -7.12 9.89
CA ASP A 97 0.20 -6.19 10.72
C ASP A 97 -0.02 -4.91 9.92
N THR A 98 -0.98 -4.98 8.98
CA THR A 98 -1.28 -3.87 8.09
C THR A 98 -2.75 -3.89 7.67
N ASP A 99 -3.22 -2.82 7.01
CA ASP A 99 -4.61 -2.74 6.61
C ASP A 99 -4.87 -3.49 5.29
N CYS A 100 -6.15 -3.68 5.00
CA CYS A 100 -6.57 -4.45 3.82
C CYS A 100 -6.18 -3.78 2.51
N VAL A 101 -6.14 -2.45 2.46
CA VAL A 101 -5.76 -1.71 1.25
C VAL A 101 -4.31 -2.03 0.86
N ILE A 102 -3.42 -2.06 1.83
CA ILE A 102 -2.02 -2.35 1.58
C ILE A 102 -1.84 -3.78 1.06
N ILE A 103 -2.56 -4.73 1.64
CA ILE A 103 -2.54 -6.12 1.19
C ILE A 103 -3.10 -6.22 -0.24
N TYR A 104 -4.18 -5.50 -0.53
CA TYR A 104 -4.77 -5.46 -1.86
C TYR A 104 -3.77 -4.95 -2.90
N PHE A 105 -3.08 -3.83 -2.60
CA PHE A 105 -2.05 -3.30 -3.49
C PHE A 105 -0.91 -4.29 -3.68
N ALA A 106 -0.48 -4.96 -2.61
CA ALA A 106 0.59 -5.95 -2.69
C ALA A 106 0.20 -7.11 -3.59
N ILE A 107 -1.03 -7.61 -3.47
CA ILE A 107 -1.53 -8.69 -4.33
C ILE A 107 -1.50 -8.26 -5.79
N LYS A 108 -1.97 -7.05 -6.09
CA LYS A 108 -2.02 -6.52 -7.45
C LYS A 108 -0.63 -6.29 -8.04
N LEU A 109 0.30 -5.78 -7.23
CA LEU A 109 1.63 -5.40 -7.71
C LEU A 109 2.62 -6.56 -7.74
N LEU A 110 2.53 -7.49 -6.79
CA LEU A 110 3.49 -8.58 -6.67
C LEU A 110 3.07 -9.85 -7.40
N LYS A 111 1.79 -10.00 -7.72
CA LYS A 111 1.29 -11.18 -8.40
C LYS A 111 1.68 -11.23 -9.88
N ASP A 112 1.99 -10.08 -10.46
CA ASP A 112 2.37 -9.95 -11.86
C ASP A 112 3.89 -9.95 -12.08
N VAL A 113 4.66 -10.24 -11.04
CA VAL A 113 6.11 -10.28 -11.12
C VAL A 113 6.62 -11.70 -11.32
#